data_184f5822bfafd115665e6159eff23e8f
#
_entry.id   184f5822bfafd115665e6159eff23e8f
#
_cell.length_a   1.000
_cell.length_b   1.000
_cell.length_c   1.000
_cell.angle_alpha   90.00
_cell.angle_beta   90.00
_cell.angle_gamma   90.00
#
_symmetry.space_group_name_H-M   'P 1'
#
loop_
_entity.id
_entity.type
_entity.pdbx_description
1 polymer ?
#
loop_
_entity_poly.entity_id
_entity_poly.type
_entity_poly.pdbx_seq_one_letter_code
_entity_poly.pdbx_strand_id
1 'polypeptide(L)'
;MAITPFQRLTSNTTNVFLGANMAQAAMNAANNAGTNPDVVARFPEWPSLQKFENDTSLQTFSPYGNVPNPDYIWDQPSSEGQTVAFAIDSSTFGNPSDFSIFLVAFADNAMEAKIELFEFIGSTFVKAAPQPAGLDEFLLVAGDPNMPTEGITETTPFNWQDIRVYSTVFTSPPNPDNTRRFKIVLSFEVTNYLPTANNPNNPNPAGLQFMIDIYRNVL
;
A
#
# COMPACT_ATOMS: atom_id res chain seq x y z
N MET A 1 -12.65 15.90 21.15
CA MET A 1 -13.17 15.47 19.82
C MET A 1 -12.84 14.01 19.64
N ALA A 2 -13.71 13.21 19.04
CA ALA A 2 -13.49 11.77 18.88
C ALA A 2 -12.85 11.49 17.51
N ILE A 3 -11.75 10.77 17.51
CA ILE A 3 -11.20 10.17 16.28
C ILE A 3 -12.21 9.13 15.78
N THR A 4 -12.63 9.25 14.52
CA THR A 4 -13.60 8.33 13.91
C THR A 4 -12.95 7.56 12.76
N PRO A 5 -13.37 6.30 12.50
CA PRO A 5 -12.96 5.59 11.31
C PRO A 5 -13.33 6.39 10.05
N PHE A 6 -12.37 6.54 9.13
CA PHE A 6 -12.62 7.20 7.85
C PHE A 6 -12.72 6.17 6.73
N GLN A 7 -11.71 5.33 6.59
CA GLN A 7 -11.68 4.30 5.54
C GLN A 7 -10.65 3.22 5.88
N ARG A 8 -10.93 1.97 5.50
CA ARG A 8 -9.97 0.89 5.36
C ARG A 8 -9.73 0.63 3.89
N LEU A 9 -8.46 0.53 3.49
CA LEU A 9 -8.03 0.15 2.16
C LEU A 9 -7.27 -1.17 2.25
N THR A 10 -7.51 -2.06 1.28
CA THR A 10 -6.86 -3.37 1.21
C THR A 10 -6.33 -3.61 -0.21
N SER A 11 -5.28 -4.41 -0.32
CA SER A 11 -4.81 -4.88 -1.61
C SER A 11 -5.90 -5.68 -2.32
N ASN A 12 -6.22 -5.30 -3.55
CA ASN A 12 -7.24 -5.93 -4.38
C ASN A 12 -7.04 -5.55 -5.87
N THR A 13 -7.76 -6.21 -6.75
CA THR A 13 -7.66 -6.03 -8.21
C THR A 13 -8.62 -4.98 -8.77
N THR A 14 -9.34 -4.25 -7.94
CA THR A 14 -10.32 -3.26 -8.40
C THR A 14 -9.84 -1.83 -8.18
N ASN A 15 -9.23 -1.57 -7.01
CA ASN A 15 -8.89 -0.22 -6.56
C ASN A 15 -7.38 0.02 -6.46
N VAL A 16 -6.57 -1.02 -6.68
CA VAL A 16 -5.12 -0.87 -6.80
C VAL A 16 -4.76 -0.69 -8.25
N PHE A 17 -3.88 0.26 -8.54
CA PHE A 17 -3.43 0.60 -9.88
C PHE A 17 -1.92 0.39 -10.01
N LEU A 18 -1.53 -0.07 -11.21
CA LEU A 18 -0.13 -0.25 -11.60
C LEU A 18 0.43 1.04 -12.20
N GLY A 19 1.75 1.18 -12.17
CA GLY A 19 2.49 2.27 -12.81
C GLY A 19 3.91 1.85 -13.20
N ALA A 20 4.55 2.61 -14.07
CA ALA A 20 5.95 2.38 -14.46
C ALA A 20 6.94 2.63 -13.31
N ASN A 21 6.50 3.33 -12.27
CA ASN A 21 7.21 3.59 -11.02
C ASN A 21 6.20 4.04 -9.97
N MET A 22 6.63 4.17 -8.72
CA MET A 22 5.77 4.56 -7.59
C MET A 22 5.01 5.87 -7.83
N ALA A 23 5.65 6.89 -8.41
CA ALA A 23 4.99 8.17 -8.68
C ALA A 23 3.89 8.05 -9.74
N GLN A 24 4.12 7.25 -10.80
CA GLN A 24 3.12 7.00 -11.83
C GLN A 24 1.96 6.16 -11.28
N ALA A 25 2.23 5.13 -10.48
CA ALA A 25 1.19 4.35 -9.83
C ALA A 25 0.31 5.23 -8.93
N ALA A 26 0.92 6.13 -8.13
CA ALA A 26 0.21 7.09 -7.30
C ALA A 26 -0.70 8.03 -8.10
N MET A 27 -0.21 8.55 -9.23
CA MET A 27 -1.01 9.37 -10.15
C MET A 27 -2.18 8.57 -10.75
N ASN A 28 -1.93 7.32 -11.13
CA ASN A 28 -2.96 6.43 -11.69
C ASN A 28 -4.06 6.17 -10.65
N ALA A 29 -3.70 5.81 -9.42
CA ALA A 29 -4.66 5.61 -8.35
C ALA A 29 -5.48 6.86 -8.05
N ALA A 30 -4.82 8.00 -7.85
CA ALA A 30 -5.49 9.27 -7.54
C ALA A 30 -6.54 9.66 -8.59
N ASN A 31 -6.31 9.32 -9.86
CA ASN A 31 -7.17 9.69 -10.99
C ASN A 31 -8.01 8.52 -11.54
N ASN A 32 -7.97 7.35 -10.90
CA ASN A 32 -8.67 6.13 -11.33
C ASN A 32 -8.34 5.80 -12.79
N ALA A 33 -7.05 5.74 -13.13
CA ALA A 33 -6.52 5.56 -14.47
C ALA A 33 -5.47 4.45 -14.49
N GLY A 34 -5.25 3.83 -15.67
CA GLY A 34 -4.26 2.77 -15.82
C GLY A 34 -4.84 1.36 -15.66
N THR A 35 -3.97 0.40 -15.38
CA THR A 35 -4.31 -1.02 -15.23
C THR A 35 -4.28 -1.44 -13.78
N ASN A 36 -5.01 -2.50 -13.47
CA ASN A 36 -5.04 -3.10 -12.14
C ASN A 36 -4.13 -4.34 -12.11
N PRO A 37 -3.62 -4.76 -10.94
CA PRO A 37 -2.90 -6.01 -10.80
C PRO A 37 -3.83 -7.22 -10.87
N ASP A 38 -3.24 -8.40 -10.94
CA ASP A 38 -3.93 -9.68 -10.82
C ASP A 38 -3.84 -10.24 -9.39
N VAL A 39 -4.80 -11.09 -9.01
CA VAL A 39 -4.69 -11.91 -7.80
C VAL A 39 -3.67 -13.02 -8.05
N VAL A 40 -2.75 -13.21 -7.12
CA VAL A 40 -1.83 -14.34 -7.11
C VAL A 40 -2.13 -15.28 -5.96
N ALA A 41 -1.84 -16.57 -6.17
CA ALA A 41 -2.00 -17.55 -5.12
C ALA A 41 -0.98 -17.33 -3.99
N ARG A 42 -1.46 -17.39 -2.75
CA ARG A 42 -0.59 -17.32 -1.59
C ARG A 42 0.42 -18.48 -1.60
N PHE A 43 1.69 -18.15 -1.50
CA PHE A 43 2.73 -19.16 -1.26
C PHE A 43 2.65 -19.66 0.20
N PRO A 44 2.87 -20.97 0.48
CA PRO A 44 2.64 -21.54 1.81
C PRO A 44 3.40 -20.86 2.95
N GLU A 45 4.62 -20.39 2.68
CA GLU A 45 5.49 -19.73 3.64
C GLU A 45 5.12 -18.26 3.90
N TRP A 46 4.32 -17.66 3.02
CA TRP A 46 3.93 -16.26 3.20
C TRP A 46 3.02 -16.09 4.42
N PRO A 47 3.21 -15.02 5.20
CA PRO A 47 2.28 -14.65 6.24
C PRO A 47 0.90 -14.35 5.63
N SER A 48 -0.14 -14.36 6.42
CA SER A 48 -1.48 -14.03 5.94
C SER A 48 -2.12 -12.99 6.85
N LEU A 49 -2.35 -11.80 6.32
CA LEU A 49 -3.11 -10.76 7.00
C LEU A 49 -4.59 -11.17 7.21
N GLN A 50 -5.07 -12.13 6.44
CA GLN A 50 -6.44 -12.65 6.55
C GLN A 50 -6.77 -13.30 7.90
N LYS A 51 -5.77 -13.79 8.64
CA LYS A 51 -6.02 -14.41 9.95
C LYS A 51 -6.72 -13.49 10.96
N PHE A 52 -6.54 -12.19 10.80
CA PHE A 52 -7.16 -11.19 11.68
C PHE A 52 -8.54 -10.74 11.19
N GLU A 53 -8.84 -10.95 9.91
CA GLU A 53 -10.08 -10.52 9.27
C GLU A 53 -11.10 -11.66 9.14
N ASN A 54 -10.66 -12.93 9.11
CA ASN A 54 -11.54 -14.11 8.95
C ASN A 54 -12.16 -14.60 10.27
N ASP A 55 -11.86 -13.97 11.38
CA ASP A 55 -12.60 -14.23 12.61
C ASP A 55 -13.97 -13.58 12.49
N THR A 56 -14.99 -14.41 12.27
CA THR A 56 -16.39 -13.98 12.14
C THR A 56 -16.88 -13.23 13.37
N SER A 57 -16.28 -13.44 14.53
CA SER A 57 -16.56 -12.69 15.74
C SER A 57 -16.04 -11.24 15.68
N LEU A 58 -14.95 -11.00 14.93
CA LEU A 58 -14.37 -9.68 14.75
C LEU A 58 -15.05 -8.88 13.62
N GLN A 59 -15.57 -9.54 12.60
CA GLN A 59 -16.30 -8.86 11.51
C GLN A 59 -17.51 -8.05 12.00
N THR A 60 -18.18 -8.51 13.03
CA THR A 60 -19.31 -7.79 13.65
C THR A 60 -18.88 -6.53 14.40
N PHE A 61 -17.60 -6.38 14.71
CA PHE A 61 -17.06 -5.25 15.46
C PHE A 61 -16.11 -4.36 14.64
N SER A 62 -15.87 -4.69 13.37
CA SER A 62 -15.05 -3.84 12.52
C SER A 62 -15.71 -2.47 12.33
N PRO A 63 -15.04 -1.37 12.67
CA PRO A 63 -15.60 -0.03 12.48
C PRO A 63 -15.71 0.35 11.00
N TYR A 64 -15.15 -0.45 10.09
CA TYR A 64 -15.12 -0.22 8.64
C TYR A 64 -16.15 -1.06 7.86
N GLY A 65 -17.00 -1.83 8.55
CA GLY A 65 -18.01 -2.66 7.91
C GLY A 65 -17.42 -3.83 7.12
N ASN A 66 -18.05 -4.17 6.00
CA ASN A 66 -17.67 -5.34 5.19
C ASN A 66 -16.59 -4.99 4.15
N VAL A 67 -15.43 -4.54 4.60
CA VAL A 67 -14.28 -4.39 3.69
C VAL A 67 -13.74 -5.79 3.36
N PRO A 68 -13.49 -6.11 2.07
CA PRO A 68 -12.93 -7.40 1.69
C PRO A 68 -11.57 -7.65 2.34
N ASN A 69 -11.26 -8.92 2.58
CA ASN A 69 -9.91 -9.31 2.99
C ASN A 69 -8.89 -8.87 1.94
N PRO A 70 -7.66 -8.52 2.34
CA PRO A 70 -6.61 -8.20 1.40
C PRO A 70 -6.24 -9.42 0.55
N ASP A 71 -6.15 -9.24 -0.77
CA ASP A 71 -5.64 -10.23 -1.71
C ASP A 71 -4.12 -10.13 -1.81
N TYR A 72 -3.46 -11.24 -2.18
CA TYR A 72 -2.11 -11.19 -2.73
C TYR A 72 -2.21 -10.75 -4.19
N ILE A 73 -1.51 -9.69 -4.54
CA ILE A 73 -1.58 -9.08 -5.87
C ILE A 73 -0.19 -9.00 -6.53
N TRP A 74 -0.15 -9.10 -7.85
CA TRP A 74 1.05 -8.92 -8.67
C TRP A 74 0.68 -8.51 -10.10
N ASP A 75 1.66 -8.03 -10.86
CA ASP A 75 1.57 -7.79 -12.30
C ASP A 75 1.97 -9.08 -13.04
N GLN A 76 0.99 -9.78 -13.60
CA GLN A 76 1.19 -11.07 -14.28
C GLN A 76 1.56 -10.89 -15.76
N PRO A 77 2.40 -11.79 -16.33
CA PRO A 77 3.12 -12.87 -15.65
C PRO A 77 4.28 -12.36 -14.80
N SER A 78 4.44 -12.96 -13.62
CA SER A 78 5.58 -12.63 -12.76
C SER A 78 6.89 -13.10 -13.41
N SER A 79 7.95 -12.30 -13.24
CA SER A 79 9.29 -12.64 -13.69
C SER A 79 10.32 -12.38 -12.60
N GLU A 80 11.43 -13.10 -12.71
CA GLU A 80 12.58 -12.91 -11.84
C GLU A 80 13.22 -11.54 -12.05
N GLY A 81 13.56 -10.85 -10.97
CA GLY A 81 14.12 -9.50 -11.00
C GLY A 81 13.12 -8.42 -11.39
N GLN A 82 11.83 -8.75 -11.48
CA GLN A 82 10.78 -7.79 -11.81
C GLN A 82 10.56 -6.82 -10.64
N THR A 83 10.51 -5.53 -10.96
CA THR A 83 10.04 -4.48 -10.04
C THR A 83 8.70 -3.97 -10.53
N VAL A 84 7.71 -3.95 -9.64
CA VAL A 84 6.33 -3.51 -9.93
C VAL A 84 5.93 -2.40 -8.97
N ALA A 85 5.33 -1.35 -9.51
CA ALA A 85 4.78 -0.26 -8.71
C ALA A 85 3.25 -0.34 -8.64
N PHE A 86 2.73 -0.24 -7.41
CA PHE A 86 1.31 -0.31 -7.07
C PHE A 86 0.89 0.94 -6.33
N ALA A 87 -0.37 1.35 -6.45
CA ALA A 87 -0.92 2.37 -5.57
C ALA A 87 -2.43 2.21 -5.38
N ILE A 88 -2.91 2.74 -4.26
CA ILE A 88 -4.34 2.82 -3.91
C ILE A 88 -4.61 4.19 -3.31
N ASP A 89 -5.83 4.69 -3.47
CA ASP A 89 -6.25 5.98 -2.94
C ASP A 89 -7.44 5.89 -1.99
N SER A 90 -7.57 6.89 -1.14
CA SER A 90 -8.72 7.07 -0.28
C SER A 90 -9.89 7.72 -1.01
N SER A 91 -11.06 7.66 -0.39
CA SER A 91 -12.19 8.54 -0.74
C SER A 91 -11.77 10.01 -0.64
N THR A 92 -12.37 10.84 -1.49
CA THR A 92 -12.13 12.28 -1.52
C THR A 92 -12.66 12.96 -0.26
N PHE A 93 -11.89 13.88 0.29
CA PHE A 93 -12.31 14.73 1.41
C PHE A 93 -11.98 16.19 1.16
N GLY A 94 -12.66 17.12 1.88
CA GLY A 94 -12.44 18.55 1.76
C GLY A 94 -12.42 19.29 3.10
N ASN A 95 -13.04 18.73 4.14
CA ASN A 95 -13.03 19.37 5.47
C ASN A 95 -11.64 19.27 6.09
N PRO A 96 -11.09 20.37 6.68
CA PRO A 96 -9.87 20.32 7.46
C PRO A 96 -9.95 19.23 8.53
N SER A 97 -8.91 18.42 8.62
CA SER A 97 -8.96 17.24 9.48
C SER A 97 -7.55 16.82 9.91
N ASP A 98 -7.48 16.24 11.10
CA ASP A 98 -6.34 15.45 11.52
C ASP A 98 -6.57 14.00 11.14
N PHE A 99 -5.55 13.36 10.62
CA PHE A 99 -5.58 11.96 10.24
C PHE A 99 -4.59 11.15 11.06
N SER A 100 -5.00 9.92 11.40
CA SER A 100 -4.11 8.88 11.91
C SER A 100 -4.20 7.69 10.96
N ILE A 101 -3.05 7.23 10.49
CA ILE A 101 -2.94 6.16 9.50
C ILE A 101 -2.15 5.01 10.12
N PHE A 102 -2.68 3.79 9.95
CA PHE A 102 -2.02 2.55 10.35
C PHE A 102 -1.91 1.65 9.14
N LEU A 103 -0.67 1.33 8.76
CA LEU A 103 -0.34 0.47 7.63
C LEU A 103 0.22 -0.85 8.13
N VAL A 104 -0.27 -1.95 7.57
CA VAL A 104 0.32 -3.29 7.68
C VAL A 104 0.55 -3.79 6.26
N ALA A 105 1.77 -4.22 5.96
CA ALA A 105 2.13 -4.68 4.62
C ALA A 105 3.12 -5.84 4.66
N PHE A 106 3.03 -6.68 3.64
CA PHE A 106 3.95 -7.77 3.33
C PHE A 106 4.25 -7.77 1.84
N ALA A 107 5.49 -8.03 1.48
CA ALA A 107 5.90 -8.23 0.09
C ALA A 107 6.95 -9.33 -0.02
N ASP A 108 6.93 -10.05 -1.13
CA ASP A 108 7.98 -10.98 -1.53
C ASP A 108 8.59 -10.44 -2.85
N ASN A 109 9.84 -9.90 -2.83
CA ASN A 109 10.83 -9.95 -1.73
C ASN A 109 11.01 -8.58 -1.04
N ALA A 110 11.48 -7.55 -1.74
CA ALA A 110 11.73 -6.23 -1.20
C ALA A 110 10.59 -5.27 -1.51
N MET A 111 10.37 -4.30 -0.63
CA MET A 111 9.30 -3.32 -0.75
C MET A 111 9.73 -1.95 -0.25
N GLU A 112 9.40 -0.94 -1.04
CA GLU A 112 9.31 0.45 -0.58
C GLU A 112 7.85 0.87 -0.56
N ALA A 113 7.44 1.68 0.43
CA ALA A 113 6.08 2.21 0.52
C ALA A 113 6.07 3.66 0.94
N LYS A 114 5.17 4.45 0.38
CA LYS A 114 5.03 5.87 0.64
C LYS A 114 3.57 6.28 0.74
N ILE A 115 3.27 7.20 1.66
CA ILE A 115 1.94 7.81 1.80
C ILE A 115 2.06 9.28 1.42
N GLU A 116 1.20 9.74 0.52
CA GLU A 116 1.22 11.09 -0.02
C GLU A 116 -0.19 11.70 -0.06
N LEU A 117 -0.27 13.02 0.05
CA LEU A 117 -1.49 13.76 -0.15
C LEU A 117 -1.57 14.23 -1.60
N PHE A 118 -2.72 14.02 -2.23
CA PHE A 118 -3.05 14.54 -3.56
C PHE A 118 -4.17 15.56 -3.46
N GLU A 119 -4.09 16.61 -4.27
CA GLU A 119 -5.06 17.67 -4.36
C GLU A 119 -5.68 17.74 -5.76
N PHE A 120 -6.99 17.97 -5.81
CA PHE A 120 -7.70 18.16 -7.07
C PHE A 120 -7.46 19.57 -7.63
N ILE A 121 -6.79 19.66 -8.79
CA ILE A 121 -6.47 20.91 -9.48
C ILE A 121 -6.95 20.81 -10.93
N GLY A 122 -7.79 21.76 -11.33
CA GLY A 122 -8.38 21.76 -12.67
C GLY A 122 -9.33 20.58 -12.88
N SER A 123 -8.84 19.47 -13.42
CA SER A 123 -9.63 18.26 -13.73
C SER A 123 -9.01 16.97 -13.21
N THR A 124 -7.87 17.04 -12.50
CA THR A 124 -7.09 15.89 -12.07
C THR A 124 -6.59 16.04 -10.63
N PHE A 125 -6.35 14.94 -9.98
CA PHE A 125 -5.59 14.93 -8.74
C PHE A 125 -4.09 14.95 -9.05
N VAL A 126 -3.36 15.84 -8.39
CA VAL A 126 -1.90 15.95 -8.46
C VAL A 126 -1.33 15.90 -7.07
N LYS A 127 -0.07 15.46 -6.93
CA LYS A 127 0.61 15.47 -5.64
C LYS A 127 0.60 16.88 -5.06
N ALA A 128 0.09 17.02 -3.84
CA ALA A 128 0.05 18.31 -3.14
C ALA A 128 1.47 18.83 -2.84
N ALA A 129 1.68 20.12 -2.97
CA ALA A 129 2.96 20.77 -2.68
C ALA A 129 2.74 22.06 -1.88
N PRO A 130 3.35 22.20 -0.69
CA PRO A 130 4.15 21.17 -0.01
C PRO A 130 3.29 20.02 0.52
N GLN A 131 3.92 18.87 0.78
CA GLN A 131 3.28 17.77 1.50
C GLN A 131 3.12 18.16 2.98
N PRO A 132 2.07 17.68 3.67
CA PRO A 132 1.97 17.78 5.13
C PRO A 132 3.15 17.08 5.81
N ALA A 133 3.62 17.66 6.92
CA ALA A 133 4.63 17.00 7.74
C ALA A 133 4.16 15.60 8.18
N GLY A 134 5.05 14.63 8.14
CA GLY A 134 4.79 13.23 8.47
C GLY A 134 4.36 12.37 7.28
N LEU A 135 4.18 12.92 6.08
CA LEU A 135 3.86 12.16 4.87
C LEU A 135 5.03 12.05 3.89
N ASP A 136 5.57 13.18 3.42
CA ASP A 136 6.55 13.20 2.32
C ASP A 136 7.88 12.50 2.65
N GLU A 137 8.20 12.38 3.93
CA GLU A 137 9.41 11.71 4.41
C GLU A 137 9.20 10.23 4.74
N PHE A 138 7.95 9.76 4.70
CA PHE A 138 7.66 8.37 5.05
C PHE A 138 8.09 7.42 3.94
N LEU A 139 8.90 6.45 4.32
CA LEU A 139 9.32 5.33 3.49
C LEU A 139 9.39 4.07 4.35
N LEU A 140 8.44 3.15 4.17
CA LEU A 140 8.52 1.82 4.74
C LEU A 140 9.35 0.94 3.80
N VAL A 141 10.39 0.31 4.33
CA VAL A 141 11.26 -0.59 3.58
C VAL A 141 11.22 -1.98 4.19
N ALA A 142 11.08 -2.99 3.33
CA ALA A 142 11.25 -4.40 3.68
C ALA A 142 12.19 -5.02 2.65
N GLY A 143 13.19 -5.77 3.09
CA GLY A 143 14.27 -6.26 2.25
C GLY A 143 15.24 -5.13 1.85
N ASP A 144 16.05 -5.38 0.83
CA ASP A 144 16.91 -4.36 0.21
C ASP A 144 16.54 -4.19 -1.26
N PRO A 145 15.80 -3.13 -1.62
CA PRO A 145 15.38 -2.89 -2.99
C PRO A 145 16.54 -2.58 -3.94
N ASN A 146 17.70 -2.19 -3.39
CA ASN A 146 18.90 -1.91 -4.18
C ASN A 146 19.76 -3.15 -4.45
N MET A 147 19.40 -4.29 -3.87
CA MET A 147 20.13 -5.54 -4.00
C MET A 147 19.27 -6.68 -4.58
N PRO A 148 18.68 -6.49 -5.76
CA PRO A 148 17.75 -7.47 -6.35
C PRO A 148 18.39 -8.82 -6.70
N THR A 149 19.73 -8.93 -6.62
CA THR A 149 20.51 -10.13 -6.91
C THR A 149 21.05 -10.84 -5.68
N GLU A 150 20.95 -10.24 -4.50
CA GLU A 150 21.25 -10.94 -3.27
C GLU A 150 20.09 -11.90 -2.98
N GLY A 151 20.16 -13.04 -3.63
CA GLY A 151 19.18 -14.07 -3.43
C GLY A 151 18.94 -14.36 -1.95
N ILE A 152 17.80 -14.92 -1.65
CA ILE A 152 17.37 -15.41 -0.35
C ILE A 152 18.56 -16.05 0.36
N THR A 153 19.07 -15.39 1.38
CA THR A 153 20.04 -16.05 2.25
C THR A 153 19.31 -17.22 2.90
N GLU A 154 19.84 -18.41 2.76
CA GLU A 154 19.24 -19.66 3.26
C GLU A 154 19.05 -19.70 4.78
N THR A 155 19.32 -18.61 5.48
CA THR A 155 19.20 -18.49 6.94
C THR A 155 17.93 -17.75 7.32
N THR A 156 17.07 -18.40 8.07
CA THR A 156 15.88 -17.78 8.70
C THR A 156 16.29 -16.85 9.86
N PRO A 157 15.55 -15.74 10.11
CA PRO A 157 14.37 -15.31 9.39
C PRO A 157 14.74 -14.58 8.08
N PHE A 158 14.04 -14.92 7.02
CA PHE A 158 14.17 -14.20 5.75
C PHE A 158 13.51 -12.81 5.85
N ASN A 159 14.17 -11.76 5.39
CA ASN A 159 13.64 -10.40 5.46
C ASN A 159 12.28 -10.24 4.75
N TRP A 160 12.05 -10.99 3.69
CA TRP A 160 10.81 -11.02 2.91
C TRP A 160 9.65 -11.74 3.63
N GLN A 161 9.88 -12.42 4.75
CA GLN A 161 8.82 -13.04 5.57
C GLN A 161 8.24 -12.08 6.61
N ASP A 162 8.81 -10.89 6.76
CA ASP A 162 8.41 -9.96 7.79
C ASP A 162 7.19 -9.13 7.37
N ILE A 163 6.17 -9.12 8.22
CA ILE A 163 5.10 -8.13 8.12
C ILE A 163 5.64 -6.80 8.67
N ARG A 164 5.51 -5.74 7.88
CA ARG A 164 5.85 -4.39 8.30
C ARG A 164 4.61 -3.65 8.80
N VAL A 165 4.76 -3.00 9.94
CA VAL A 165 3.72 -2.19 10.57
C VAL A 165 4.24 -0.77 10.73
N TYR A 166 3.45 0.20 10.32
CA TYR A 166 3.78 1.61 10.45
C TYR A 166 2.55 2.44 10.81
N SER A 167 2.78 3.52 11.55
CA SER A 167 1.74 4.51 11.81
C SER A 167 2.28 5.92 11.67
N THR A 168 1.44 6.81 11.14
CA THR A 168 1.73 8.24 11.06
C THR A 168 0.49 9.06 11.35
N VAL A 169 0.72 10.35 11.63
CA VAL A 169 -0.33 11.35 11.80
C VAL A 169 0.00 12.58 10.98
N PHE A 170 -1.02 13.21 10.43
CA PHE A 170 -0.85 14.49 9.74
C PHE A 170 -2.12 15.32 9.83
N THR A 171 -1.98 16.63 9.68
CA THR A 171 -3.10 17.57 9.53
C THR A 171 -3.22 17.96 8.06
N SER A 172 -4.43 17.87 7.51
CA SER A 172 -4.68 18.32 6.14
C SER A 172 -4.47 19.83 5.99
N PRO A 173 -4.12 20.31 4.79
CA PRO A 173 -4.00 21.75 4.55
C PRO A 173 -5.30 22.50 4.89
N PRO A 174 -5.20 23.78 5.30
CA PRO A 174 -6.37 24.62 5.53
C PRO A 174 -7.27 24.71 4.29
N ASN A 175 -8.57 24.67 4.48
CA ASN A 175 -9.56 24.75 3.42
C ASN A 175 -10.78 25.57 3.90
N PRO A 176 -10.61 26.90 4.16
CA PRO A 176 -11.65 27.72 4.79
C PRO A 176 -12.92 27.82 3.94
N ASP A 177 -12.79 27.74 2.62
CA ASP A 177 -13.92 27.87 1.70
C ASP A 177 -14.50 26.52 1.28
N ASN A 178 -13.97 25.42 1.80
CA ASN A 178 -14.34 24.04 1.40
C ASN A 178 -14.30 23.77 -0.12
N THR A 179 -13.48 24.51 -0.86
CA THR A 179 -13.36 24.40 -2.31
C THR A 179 -12.33 23.35 -2.73
N ARG A 180 -11.31 23.13 -1.90
CA ARG A 180 -10.25 22.15 -2.15
C ARG A 180 -10.75 20.73 -1.91
N ARG A 181 -10.21 19.80 -2.65
CA ARG A 181 -10.48 18.37 -2.53
C ARG A 181 -9.18 17.59 -2.48
N PHE A 182 -9.11 16.65 -1.59
CA PHE A 182 -7.90 15.87 -1.32
C PHE A 182 -8.18 14.37 -1.34
N LYS A 183 -7.13 13.59 -1.62
CA LYS A 183 -7.05 12.15 -1.42
C LYS A 183 -5.74 11.79 -0.73
N ILE A 184 -5.77 10.77 0.11
CA ILE A 184 -4.58 10.11 0.64
C ILE A 184 -4.25 8.99 -0.35
N VAL A 185 -3.02 8.94 -0.83
CA VAL A 185 -2.55 7.91 -1.76
C VAL A 185 -1.42 7.14 -1.09
N LEU A 186 -1.54 5.82 -1.08
CA LEU A 186 -0.49 4.90 -0.68
C LEU A 186 0.08 4.25 -1.92
N SER A 187 1.39 4.32 -2.09
CA SER A 187 2.11 3.68 -3.19
C SER A 187 3.19 2.74 -2.68
N PHE A 188 3.44 1.68 -3.46
CA PHE A 188 4.47 0.68 -3.22
C PHE A 188 5.31 0.50 -4.47
N GLU A 189 6.59 0.19 -4.28
CA GLU A 189 7.45 -0.39 -5.29
C GLU A 189 8.02 -1.69 -4.73
N VAL A 190 7.75 -2.80 -5.41
CA VAL A 190 8.07 -4.15 -4.93
C VAL A 190 8.96 -4.83 -5.94
N THR A 191 10.06 -5.40 -5.46
CA THR A 191 11.05 -6.11 -6.28
C THR A 191 11.04 -7.59 -5.95
N ASN A 192 10.80 -8.43 -6.96
CA ASN A 192 10.99 -9.87 -6.91
C ASN A 192 12.45 -10.18 -7.25
N TYR A 193 13.20 -10.72 -6.31
CA TYR A 193 14.63 -10.98 -6.47
C TYR A 193 14.91 -12.03 -7.56
N LEU A 194 16.12 -11.99 -8.10
CA LEU A 194 16.62 -13.07 -8.94
C LEU A 194 16.88 -14.31 -8.07
N PRO A 195 16.55 -15.53 -8.56
CA PRO A 195 16.89 -16.74 -7.87
C PRO A 195 18.41 -16.87 -7.76
N THR A 196 18.87 -17.47 -6.68
CA THR A 196 20.29 -17.79 -6.55
C THR A 196 20.69 -18.82 -7.60
N ALA A 197 21.87 -18.67 -8.18
CA ALA A 197 22.42 -19.58 -9.19
C ALA A 197 22.49 -21.06 -8.73
N ASN A 198 22.36 -21.31 -7.42
CA ASN A 198 22.50 -22.64 -6.82
C ASN A 198 21.20 -23.44 -6.77
N ASN A 199 20.04 -22.84 -7.08
CA ASN A 199 18.79 -23.59 -7.09
C ASN A 199 17.78 -23.05 -8.12
N PRO A 200 18.03 -23.27 -9.44
CA PRO A 200 17.17 -22.76 -10.51
C PRO A 200 15.78 -23.41 -10.54
N ASN A 201 15.53 -24.43 -9.74
CA ASN A 201 14.23 -25.13 -9.67
C ASN A 201 13.39 -24.73 -8.47
N ASN A 202 13.85 -23.82 -7.60
CA ASN A 202 13.02 -23.29 -6.54
C ASN A 202 11.96 -22.36 -7.10
N PRO A 203 10.72 -22.50 -6.65
CA PRO A 203 9.69 -21.51 -7.00
C PRO A 203 10.15 -20.13 -6.52
N ASN A 204 10.00 -19.14 -7.38
CA ASN A 204 10.27 -17.74 -7.07
C ASN A 204 8.95 -16.97 -7.12
N PRO A 205 8.11 -17.09 -6.08
CA PRO A 205 6.83 -16.41 -6.03
C PRO A 205 7.05 -14.90 -5.88
N ALA A 206 6.08 -14.13 -6.32
CA ALA A 206 6.05 -12.70 -6.16
C ALA A 206 4.67 -12.25 -5.69
N GLY A 207 4.60 -11.35 -4.71
CA GLY A 207 3.32 -10.89 -4.18
C GLY A 207 3.45 -9.74 -3.21
N LEU A 208 2.41 -8.92 -3.23
CA LEU A 208 2.17 -7.83 -2.29
C LEU A 208 0.83 -8.05 -1.61
N GLN A 209 0.78 -7.89 -0.29
CA GLN A 209 -0.46 -7.84 0.49
C GLN A 209 -0.38 -6.70 1.48
N PHE A 210 -1.43 -5.89 1.59
CA PHE A 210 -1.48 -4.79 2.56
C PHE A 210 -2.88 -4.47 3.04
N MET A 211 -2.92 -3.82 4.20
CA MET A 211 -4.11 -3.19 4.77
C MET A 211 -3.71 -1.86 5.39
N ILE A 212 -4.53 -0.84 5.17
CA ILE A 212 -4.35 0.49 5.74
C ILE A 212 -5.66 0.96 6.39
N ASP A 213 -5.58 1.34 7.65
CA ASP A 213 -6.68 1.93 8.42
C ASP A 213 -6.46 3.43 8.56
N ILE A 214 -7.43 4.20 8.10
CA ILE A 214 -7.42 5.65 8.16
C ILE A 214 -8.50 6.11 9.14
N TYR A 215 -8.09 6.85 10.15
CA TYR A 215 -8.96 7.53 11.11
C TYR A 215 -8.91 9.03 10.88
N ARG A 216 -9.99 9.71 11.20
CA ARG A 216 -10.13 11.14 11.00
C ARG A 216 -10.75 11.82 12.21
N ASN A 217 -10.24 13.01 12.53
CA ASN A 217 -10.85 14.00 13.40
C ASN A 217 -11.09 15.27 12.59
N VAL A 218 -12.34 15.66 12.38
CA VAL A 218 -12.71 16.90 11.67
C VAL A 218 -12.50 18.08 12.61
N LEU A 219 -11.73 19.08 12.14
CA LEU A 219 -11.37 20.27 12.89
C LEU A 219 -12.46 21.35 12.85
#